data_d13044e2a9adb9c278e9c15d9ba4aeab
#
_entry.id   d13044e2a9adb9c278e9c15d9ba4aeab
#
_cell.length_a   1.000
_cell.length_b   1.000
_cell.length_c   1.000
_cell.angle_alpha   90.00
_cell.angle_beta   90.00
_cell.angle_gamma   90.00
#
_symmetry.space_group_name_H-M   'P 1'
#
loop_
_entity.id
_entity.type
_entity.pdbx_description
1 polymer ?
#
loop_
_entity_poly.entity_id
_entity_poly.type
_entity_poly.pdbx_seq_one_letter_code
_entity_poly.pdbx_strand_id
1 'polypeptide(L)'
;VNKRISITPIALVGGACCEGPEDFVRIAKELDRCAKEVGVNFIGGYSALVNKGMTKADQYLIESIPEALSVTDRVCSSINVGSTKTGINMDAVKMLGEIILETSRKTADKDSIGNAKLVVFTNAPDDNPFMAGAFHGVTEADTIINVGVSGPGVVKRALENVRGKDFEELCETIKKTAFKVTRVGQLVAKEASKRLDVPFGIIDLSLAPTPAVGDSVGEILEEIGLEYAGAPGTTAALALLNDQVKKGGVMASSYVGGLSGAFIPVSEDQRMIDAVEAGALTLETVSYTHLRAHET
;
A
#
# COMPACT_ATOMS: atom_id res chain seq x y z
N VAL A 1 15.43 -4.21 5.23
CA VAL A 1 15.03 -3.42 4.06
C VAL A 1 14.34 -4.33 3.07
N ASN A 2 13.13 -3.99 2.67
CA ASN A 2 12.38 -4.69 1.65
C ASN A 2 12.69 -4.07 0.28
N LYS A 3 13.26 -4.85 -0.62
CA LYS A 3 13.61 -4.41 -1.98
C LYS A 3 12.50 -4.78 -2.94
N ARG A 4 11.99 -3.82 -3.68
CA ARG A 4 10.93 -3.99 -4.67
C ARG A 4 11.33 -3.39 -6.01
N ILE A 5 10.82 -3.97 -7.08
CA ILE A 5 10.83 -3.36 -8.42
C ILE A 5 9.37 -3.23 -8.83
N SER A 6 8.99 -2.08 -9.35
CA SER A 6 7.69 -1.88 -10.00
C SER A 6 7.93 -1.56 -11.46
N ILE A 7 7.18 -2.23 -12.34
CA ILE A 7 7.30 -2.05 -13.78
C ILE A 7 6.02 -1.42 -14.36
N THR A 8 6.11 -0.98 -15.60
CA THR A 8 4.95 -0.51 -16.37
C THR A 8 3.83 -1.56 -16.34
N PRO A 9 2.56 -1.16 -16.17
CA PRO A 9 1.45 -2.09 -16.14
C PRO A 9 1.48 -3.09 -17.28
N ILE A 10 1.54 -4.37 -16.95
CA ILE A 10 1.71 -5.46 -17.93
C ILE A 10 0.52 -5.55 -18.89
N ALA A 11 -0.68 -5.13 -18.49
CA ALA A 11 -1.80 -5.04 -19.41
C ALA A 11 -1.52 -4.12 -20.61
N LEU A 12 -0.79 -3.02 -20.38
CA LEU A 12 -0.40 -2.11 -21.48
C LEU A 12 0.66 -2.73 -22.38
N VAL A 13 1.64 -3.41 -21.79
CA VAL A 13 2.75 -4.04 -22.54
C VAL A 13 2.26 -5.27 -23.29
N GLY A 14 1.53 -6.16 -22.59
CA GLY A 14 1.01 -7.41 -23.14
C GLY A 14 -0.10 -7.23 -24.19
N GLY A 15 -0.76 -6.06 -24.19
CA GLY A 15 -1.85 -5.77 -25.13
C GLY A 15 -1.48 -5.86 -26.61
N ALA A 16 -0.19 -5.77 -26.92
CA ALA A 16 0.31 -5.86 -28.29
C ALA A 16 0.57 -7.31 -28.76
N CYS A 17 0.66 -8.29 -27.83
CA CYS A 17 1.13 -9.64 -28.17
C CYS A 17 0.37 -10.78 -27.49
N CYS A 18 -0.39 -10.52 -26.42
CA CYS A 18 -1.12 -11.56 -25.69
C CYS A 18 -2.51 -11.77 -26.31
N GLU A 19 -2.85 -13.02 -26.58
CA GLU A 19 -4.12 -13.42 -27.17
C GLU A 19 -5.09 -14.04 -26.15
N GLY A 20 -4.60 -14.32 -24.92
CA GLY A 20 -5.40 -14.91 -23.84
C GLY A 20 -4.75 -14.82 -22.47
N PRO A 21 -5.47 -15.24 -21.41
CA PRO A 21 -4.97 -15.21 -20.04
C PRO A 21 -3.69 -16.03 -19.83
N GLU A 22 -3.51 -17.13 -20.57
CA GLU A 22 -2.36 -18.02 -20.45
C GLU A 22 -1.04 -17.32 -20.82
N ASP A 23 -1.08 -16.39 -21.78
CA ASP A 23 0.09 -15.62 -22.18
C ASP A 23 0.53 -14.68 -21.05
N PHE A 24 -0.44 -14.07 -20.36
CA PHE A 24 -0.15 -13.26 -19.17
C PHE A 24 0.44 -14.09 -18.03
N VAL A 25 -0.03 -15.33 -17.81
CA VAL A 25 0.58 -16.24 -16.83
C VAL A 25 2.04 -16.55 -17.19
N ARG A 26 2.37 -16.70 -18.46
CA ARG A 26 3.77 -16.88 -18.90
C ARG A 26 4.63 -15.65 -18.56
N ILE A 27 4.10 -14.44 -18.77
CA ILE A 27 4.77 -13.21 -18.38
C ILE A 27 4.98 -13.18 -16.85
N ALA A 28 3.97 -13.53 -16.05
CA ALA A 28 4.09 -13.59 -14.60
C ALA A 28 5.23 -14.51 -14.14
N LYS A 29 5.32 -15.71 -14.72
CA LYS A 29 6.40 -16.68 -14.42
C LYS A 29 7.78 -16.11 -14.74
N GLU A 30 7.90 -15.41 -15.86
CA GLU A 30 9.15 -14.78 -16.25
C GLU A 30 9.54 -13.62 -15.31
N LEU A 31 8.57 -12.80 -14.91
CA LEU A 31 8.78 -11.76 -13.90
C LEU A 31 9.25 -12.33 -12.55
N ASP A 32 8.66 -13.45 -12.12
CA ASP A 32 9.04 -14.15 -10.89
C ASP A 32 10.50 -14.67 -10.98
N ARG A 33 10.87 -15.25 -12.13
CA ARG A 33 12.22 -15.69 -12.40
C ARG A 33 13.22 -14.53 -12.33
N CYS A 34 12.91 -13.41 -13.00
CA CYS A 34 13.74 -12.22 -12.98
C CYS A 34 13.88 -11.65 -11.56
N ALA A 35 12.77 -11.58 -10.80
CA ALA A 35 12.79 -11.11 -9.43
C ALA A 35 13.68 -11.98 -8.50
N LYS A 36 13.70 -13.29 -8.73
CA LYS A 36 14.58 -14.22 -8.03
C LYS A 36 16.06 -14.00 -8.39
N GLU A 37 16.35 -13.82 -9.67
CA GLU A 37 17.70 -13.61 -10.18
C GLU A 37 18.33 -12.30 -9.66
N VAL A 38 17.59 -11.18 -9.71
CA VAL A 38 18.08 -9.89 -9.19
C VAL A 38 17.96 -9.77 -7.66
N GLY A 39 17.37 -10.72 -6.99
CA GLY A 39 17.31 -10.78 -5.52
C GLY A 39 16.43 -9.73 -4.88
N VAL A 40 15.32 -9.33 -5.54
CA VAL A 40 14.28 -8.47 -4.94
C VAL A 40 13.22 -9.28 -4.23
N ASN A 41 12.57 -8.71 -3.23
CA ASN A 41 11.55 -9.39 -2.44
C ASN A 41 10.23 -9.50 -3.21
N PHE A 42 9.85 -8.43 -3.94
CA PHE A 42 8.64 -8.37 -4.74
C PHE A 42 8.88 -7.66 -6.07
N ILE A 43 8.10 -8.03 -7.07
CA ILE A 43 7.98 -7.31 -8.34
C ILE A 43 6.51 -6.97 -8.57
N GLY A 44 6.22 -5.66 -8.64
CA GLY A 44 4.90 -5.10 -8.96
C GLY A 44 4.79 -4.72 -10.42
N GLY A 45 3.57 -4.39 -10.86
CA GLY A 45 3.27 -4.01 -12.24
C GLY A 45 2.58 -5.12 -13.04
N TYR A 46 2.28 -6.26 -12.44
CA TYR A 46 1.31 -7.19 -13.01
C TYR A 46 -0.10 -6.61 -12.84
N SER A 47 -0.36 -5.53 -13.59
CA SER A 47 -1.40 -4.54 -13.27
C SER A 47 -2.19 -4.14 -14.49
N ALA A 48 -3.44 -3.69 -14.24
CA ALA A 48 -4.31 -3.06 -15.22
C ALA A 48 -4.93 -1.77 -14.66
N LEU A 49 -5.05 -0.75 -15.49
CA LEU A 49 -5.61 0.56 -15.14
C LEU A 49 -6.96 0.70 -15.84
N VAL A 50 -8.04 0.24 -15.19
CA VAL A 50 -9.37 0.11 -15.80
C VAL A 50 -10.36 1.19 -15.38
N ASN A 51 -9.87 2.25 -14.76
CA ASN A 51 -10.69 3.38 -14.29
C ASN A 51 -11.36 4.18 -15.43
N LYS A 52 -10.84 4.11 -16.66
CA LYS A 52 -11.43 4.76 -17.85
C LYS A 52 -12.16 3.80 -18.80
N GLY A 53 -12.19 2.53 -18.44
CA GLY A 53 -12.71 1.43 -19.26
C GLY A 53 -11.73 0.28 -19.28
N MET A 54 -12.18 -0.87 -19.75
CA MET A 54 -11.42 -2.13 -19.75
C MET A 54 -11.22 -2.57 -21.19
N THR A 55 -9.96 -2.71 -21.60
CA THR A 55 -9.58 -3.30 -22.88
C THR A 55 -9.61 -4.83 -22.81
N LYS A 56 -9.49 -5.50 -23.94
CA LYS A 56 -9.36 -6.96 -24.00
C LYS A 56 -8.12 -7.46 -23.24
N ALA A 57 -7.02 -6.73 -23.34
CA ALA A 57 -5.78 -7.06 -22.63
C ALA A 57 -5.92 -6.92 -21.11
N ASP A 58 -6.62 -5.87 -20.66
CA ASP A 58 -6.92 -5.69 -19.24
C ASP A 58 -7.76 -6.86 -18.72
N GLN A 59 -8.77 -7.27 -19.47
CA GLN A 59 -9.62 -8.41 -19.13
C GLN A 59 -8.80 -9.72 -19.03
N TYR A 60 -7.98 -10.03 -20.03
CA TYR A 60 -7.12 -11.21 -20.02
C TYR A 60 -6.14 -11.22 -18.85
N LEU A 61 -5.53 -10.06 -18.55
CA LEU A 61 -4.67 -9.94 -17.37
C LEU A 61 -5.45 -10.23 -16.08
N ILE A 62 -6.63 -9.63 -15.91
CA ILE A 62 -7.45 -9.83 -14.70
C ILE A 62 -7.87 -11.30 -14.57
N GLU A 63 -8.32 -11.92 -15.65
CA GLU A 63 -8.67 -13.36 -15.68
C GLU A 63 -7.48 -14.26 -15.34
N SER A 64 -6.26 -13.84 -15.65
CA SER A 64 -5.04 -14.61 -15.38
C SER A 64 -4.56 -14.54 -13.92
N ILE A 65 -5.03 -13.56 -13.13
CA ILE A 65 -4.53 -13.28 -11.76
C ILE A 65 -4.55 -14.52 -10.85
N PRO A 66 -5.66 -15.30 -10.76
CA PRO A 66 -5.70 -16.45 -9.86
C PRO A 66 -4.60 -17.47 -10.15
N GLU A 67 -4.38 -17.78 -11.43
CA GLU A 67 -3.31 -18.70 -11.82
C GLU A 67 -1.93 -18.06 -11.62
N ALA A 68 -1.73 -16.84 -12.10
CA ALA A 68 -0.46 -16.14 -12.00
C ALA A 68 0.05 -16.05 -10.55
N LEU A 69 -0.82 -15.65 -9.61
CA LEU A 69 -0.44 -15.49 -8.20
C LEU A 69 -0.30 -16.83 -7.46
N SER A 70 -0.91 -17.92 -7.94
CA SER A 70 -0.74 -19.25 -7.36
C SER A 70 0.60 -19.90 -7.73
N VAL A 71 1.10 -19.62 -8.94
CA VAL A 71 2.32 -20.25 -9.49
C VAL A 71 3.57 -19.38 -9.36
N THR A 72 3.46 -18.18 -8.78
CA THR A 72 4.56 -17.26 -8.56
C THR A 72 4.71 -16.90 -7.07
N ASP A 73 5.94 -16.63 -6.64
CA ASP A 73 6.23 -16.29 -5.24
C ASP A 73 6.31 -14.77 -5.02
N ARG A 74 6.91 -14.02 -5.96
CA ARG A 74 7.30 -12.61 -5.80
C ARG A 74 6.48 -11.64 -6.63
N VAL A 75 5.67 -12.12 -7.55
CA VAL A 75 4.83 -11.27 -8.41
C VAL A 75 3.65 -10.73 -7.59
N CYS A 76 3.44 -9.42 -7.69
CA CYS A 76 2.33 -8.72 -7.09
C CYS A 76 1.48 -8.04 -8.16
N SER A 77 0.18 -8.02 -7.96
CA SER A 77 -0.81 -7.49 -8.89
C SER A 77 -1.58 -6.33 -8.30
N SER A 78 -1.96 -5.38 -9.14
CA SER A 78 -2.84 -4.28 -8.74
C SER A 78 -3.77 -3.88 -9.87
N ILE A 79 -5.01 -3.57 -9.49
CA ILE A 79 -6.02 -3.11 -10.43
C ILE A 79 -6.57 -1.77 -9.96
N ASN A 80 -6.35 -0.72 -10.75
CA ASN A 80 -6.92 0.59 -10.49
C ASN A 80 -8.30 0.66 -11.16
N VAL A 81 -9.36 0.53 -10.34
CA VAL A 81 -10.75 0.46 -10.82
C VAL A 81 -11.45 1.80 -10.86
N GLY A 82 -10.84 2.87 -10.36
CA GLY A 82 -11.52 4.16 -10.32
C GLY A 82 -10.61 5.35 -10.05
N SER A 83 -11.18 6.52 -10.22
CA SER A 83 -10.59 7.78 -9.80
C SER A 83 -11.67 8.81 -9.50
N THR A 84 -11.29 9.86 -8.75
CA THR A 84 -12.18 11.00 -8.46
C THR A 84 -12.75 11.63 -9.72
N LYS A 85 -12.00 11.58 -10.84
CA LYS A 85 -12.43 12.15 -12.12
C LYS A 85 -13.32 11.22 -12.95
N THR A 86 -13.11 9.91 -12.88
CA THR A 86 -13.78 8.94 -13.75
C THR A 86 -14.88 8.16 -13.05
N GLY A 87 -14.98 8.24 -11.73
CA GLY A 87 -15.82 7.34 -10.93
C GLY A 87 -15.20 5.94 -10.83
N ILE A 88 -16.03 4.97 -10.49
CA ILE A 88 -15.65 3.58 -10.26
C ILE A 88 -16.17 2.71 -11.42
N ASN A 89 -15.31 1.87 -11.97
CA ASN A 89 -15.69 0.84 -12.95
C ASN A 89 -16.32 -0.35 -12.23
N MET A 90 -17.65 -0.37 -12.15
CA MET A 90 -18.40 -1.39 -11.41
C MET A 90 -18.32 -2.77 -12.06
N ASP A 91 -18.13 -2.86 -13.37
CA ASP A 91 -17.96 -4.14 -14.07
C ASP A 91 -16.62 -4.80 -13.66
N ALA A 92 -15.56 -3.99 -13.56
CA ALA A 92 -14.28 -4.44 -13.05
C ALA A 92 -14.37 -4.85 -11.57
N VAL A 93 -15.09 -4.09 -10.74
CA VAL A 93 -15.31 -4.44 -9.32
C VAL A 93 -16.02 -5.79 -9.18
N LYS A 94 -17.08 -6.02 -9.97
CA LYS A 94 -17.79 -7.31 -9.97
C LYS A 94 -16.85 -8.46 -10.36
N MET A 95 -16.13 -8.32 -11.47
CA MET A 95 -15.19 -9.32 -11.94
C MET A 95 -14.11 -9.61 -10.88
N LEU A 96 -13.55 -8.57 -10.25
CA LEU A 96 -12.52 -8.71 -9.24
C LEU A 96 -13.01 -9.41 -7.96
N GLY A 97 -14.28 -9.28 -7.61
CA GLY A 97 -14.88 -10.06 -6.52
C GLY A 97 -14.78 -11.57 -6.77
N GLU A 98 -15.07 -12.01 -7.99
CA GLU A 98 -14.93 -13.42 -8.40
C GLU A 98 -13.45 -13.85 -8.45
N ILE A 99 -12.57 -13.01 -8.98
CA ILE A 99 -11.12 -13.23 -9.06
C ILE A 99 -10.50 -13.40 -7.66
N ILE A 100 -10.88 -12.55 -6.69
CA ILE A 100 -10.39 -12.64 -5.30
C ILE A 100 -10.78 -13.99 -4.68
N LEU A 101 -12.05 -14.42 -4.85
CA LEU A 101 -12.51 -15.72 -4.36
C LEU A 101 -11.77 -16.88 -5.00
N GLU A 102 -11.54 -16.82 -6.32
CA GLU A 102 -10.80 -17.86 -7.03
C GLU A 102 -9.32 -17.88 -6.61
N THR A 103 -8.68 -16.72 -6.47
CA THR A 103 -7.30 -16.59 -5.97
C THR A 103 -7.16 -17.18 -4.58
N SER A 104 -8.12 -16.91 -3.69
CA SER A 104 -8.17 -17.50 -2.36
C SER A 104 -8.22 -19.02 -2.40
N ARG A 105 -9.10 -19.58 -3.23
CA ARG A 105 -9.24 -21.04 -3.38
C ARG A 105 -7.97 -21.67 -3.95
N LYS A 106 -7.38 -21.08 -4.99
CA LYS A 106 -6.15 -21.60 -5.63
C LYS A 106 -4.91 -21.54 -4.74
N THR A 107 -4.91 -20.70 -3.73
CA THR A 107 -3.79 -20.54 -2.78
C THR A 107 -4.14 -20.94 -1.35
N ALA A 108 -5.23 -21.69 -1.17
CA ALA A 108 -5.72 -22.11 0.15
C ALA A 108 -4.72 -22.98 0.93
N ASP A 109 -3.91 -23.75 0.23
CA ASP A 109 -2.81 -24.56 0.78
C ASP A 109 -1.64 -23.72 1.33
N LYS A 110 -1.64 -22.43 1.02
CA LYS A 110 -0.64 -21.42 1.44
C LYS A 110 -1.32 -20.24 2.15
N ASP A 111 -2.30 -20.49 2.99
CA ASP A 111 -3.05 -19.50 3.76
C ASP A 111 -3.66 -18.37 2.89
N SER A 112 -4.04 -18.68 1.65
CA SER A 112 -4.59 -17.74 0.69
C SER A 112 -3.68 -16.53 0.39
N ILE A 113 -2.36 -16.72 0.47
CA ILE A 113 -1.34 -15.67 0.27
C ILE A 113 -1.46 -14.94 -1.08
N GLY A 114 -2.10 -15.54 -2.07
CA GLY A 114 -2.37 -14.89 -3.36
C GLY A 114 -3.12 -13.57 -3.19
N ASN A 115 -4.05 -13.50 -2.26
CA ASN A 115 -4.81 -12.27 -2.00
C ASN A 115 -3.96 -11.18 -1.33
N ALA A 116 -2.97 -11.53 -0.53
CA ALA A 116 -2.02 -10.56 0.04
C ALA A 116 -1.08 -9.94 -1.02
N LYS A 117 -1.02 -10.54 -2.22
CA LYS A 117 -0.27 -10.04 -3.36
C LYS A 117 -1.14 -9.30 -4.39
N LEU A 118 -2.43 -9.14 -4.13
CA LEU A 118 -3.39 -8.47 -5.00
C LEU A 118 -3.96 -7.22 -4.31
N VAL A 119 -3.89 -6.08 -4.99
CA VAL A 119 -4.48 -4.83 -4.51
C VAL A 119 -5.49 -4.31 -5.53
N VAL A 120 -6.70 -4.06 -5.08
CA VAL A 120 -7.74 -3.37 -5.84
C VAL A 120 -7.96 -2.00 -5.21
N PHE A 121 -7.80 -0.93 -5.98
CA PHE A 121 -7.83 0.42 -5.43
C PHE A 121 -8.35 1.47 -6.42
N THR A 122 -8.59 2.66 -5.92
CA THR A 122 -8.95 3.85 -6.67
C THR A 122 -7.93 4.96 -6.40
N ASN A 123 -7.81 5.92 -7.31
CA ASN A 123 -6.85 7.03 -7.19
C ASN A 123 -5.41 6.54 -6.92
N ALA A 124 -5.01 5.45 -7.58
CA ALA A 124 -3.68 4.88 -7.41
C ALA A 124 -2.60 5.89 -7.80
N PRO A 125 -1.67 6.25 -6.90
CA PRO A 125 -0.53 7.08 -7.27
C PRO A 125 0.50 6.25 -8.05
N ASP A 126 1.04 6.85 -9.11
CA ASP A 126 2.00 6.19 -10.00
C ASP A 126 3.38 5.96 -9.32
N ASP A 127 3.66 6.72 -8.27
CA ASP A 127 4.94 6.76 -7.55
C ASP A 127 4.94 5.98 -6.22
N ASN A 128 3.90 5.20 -5.94
CA ASN A 128 3.72 4.51 -4.66
C ASN A 128 4.74 3.37 -4.43
N PRO A 129 5.64 3.46 -3.42
CA PRO A 129 6.61 2.42 -3.12
C PRO A 129 6.13 1.39 -2.09
N PHE A 130 4.98 1.60 -1.42
CA PHE A 130 4.57 0.82 -0.26
C PHE A 130 3.75 -0.42 -0.60
N MET A 131 2.75 -0.30 -1.43
CA MET A 131 1.82 -1.38 -1.68
C MET A 131 2.46 -2.52 -2.45
N ALA A 132 2.11 -3.76 -2.12
CA ALA A 132 2.56 -4.94 -2.85
C ALA A 132 2.20 -4.87 -4.33
N GLY A 133 1.06 -4.25 -4.66
CA GLY A 133 0.58 -4.07 -6.02
C GLY A 133 1.01 -2.77 -6.71
N ALA A 134 2.04 -2.08 -6.24
CA ALA A 134 2.57 -0.88 -6.89
C ALA A 134 2.99 -1.16 -8.34
N PHE A 135 2.89 -0.16 -9.19
CA PHE A 135 3.30 -0.21 -10.59
C PHE A 135 4.11 1.05 -10.94
N HIS A 136 4.86 0.98 -12.04
CA HIS A 136 5.57 2.13 -12.58
C HIS A 136 4.63 2.91 -13.52
N GLY A 137 4.35 4.16 -13.18
CA GLY A 137 3.44 5.01 -13.94
C GLY A 137 4.01 5.40 -15.30
N VAL A 138 3.12 5.60 -16.26
CA VAL A 138 3.50 5.98 -17.63
C VAL A 138 4.01 7.44 -17.75
N THR A 139 3.84 8.23 -16.69
CA THR A 139 4.32 9.62 -16.61
C THR A 139 5.64 9.77 -15.88
N GLU A 140 6.14 8.68 -15.28
CA GLU A 140 7.41 8.66 -14.57
C GLU A 140 8.62 8.64 -15.54
N ALA A 141 9.81 8.96 -15.01
CA ALA A 141 11.06 8.76 -15.73
C ALA A 141 11.28 7.27 -16.03
N ASP A 142 12.10 6.94 -17.05
CA ASP A 142 12.37 5.55 -17.46
C ASP A 142 12.83 4.65 -16.31
N THR A 143 13.53 5.25 -15.35
CA THR A 143 13.97 4.58 -14.12
C THR A 143 13.99 5.60 -12.99
N ILE A 144 13.42 5.26 -11.84
CA ILE A 144 13.33 6.14 -10.68
C ILE A 144 13.46 5.35 -9.37
N ILE A 145 14.05 5.95 -8.36
CA ILE A 145 14.13 5.37 -7.01
C ILE A 145 13.13 6.09 -6.11
N ASN A 146 12.16 5.35 -5.59
CA ASN A 146 11.25 5.81 -4.55
C ASN A 146 11.57 5.09 -3.23
N VAL A 147 11.44 5.79 -2.11
CA VAL A 147 11.72 5.24 -0.79
C VAL A 147 10.46 5.27 0.07
N GLY A 148 9.98 4.11 0.46
CA GLY A 148 8.96 3.97 1.49
C GLY A 148 9.59 3.86 2.87
N VAL A 149 9.16 4.69 3.80
CA VAL A 149 9.55 4.62 5.20
C VAL A 149 8.32 4.38 6.05
N SER A 150 8.27 3.24 6.73
CA SER A 150 7.23 2.92 7.68
C SER A 150 7.78 2.92 9.10
N GLY A 151 6.95 3.15 10.06
CA GLY A 151 7.37 3.10 11.45
C GLY A 151 6.24 3.40 12.43
N PRO A 152 5.12 2.63 12.42
CA PRO A 152 4.10 2.77 13.46
C PRO A 152 4.70 2.65 14.86
N GLY A 153 5.57 1.67 15.08
CA GLY A 153 6.26 1.46 16.36
C GLY A 153 7.15 2.63 16.79
N VAL A 154 7.74 3.38 15.85
CA VAL A 154 8.54 4.56 16.20
C VAL A 154 7.64 5.68 16.69
N VAL A 155 6.49 5.89 16.06
CA VAL A 155 5.50 6.90 16.46
C VAL A 155 4.90 6.51 17.82
N LYS A 156 4.46 5.27 17.97
CA LYS A 156 3.97 4.74 19.25
C LYS A 156 4.97 4.99 20.39
N ARG A 157 6.22 4.58 20.19
CA ARG A 157 7.27 4.74 21.20
C ARG A 157 7.52 6.20 21.57
N ALA A 158 7.39 7.10 20.60
CA ALA A 158 7.50 8.54 20.87
C ALA A 158 6.33 9.05 21.73
N LEU A 159 5.10 8.56 21.46
CA LEU A 159 3.90 8.94 22.19
C LEU A 159 3.88 8.41 23.64
N GLU A 160 4.41 7.22 23.89
CA GLU A 160 4.57 6.67 25.26
C GLU A 160 5.33 7.63 26.19
N ASN A 161 6.27 8.43 25.65
CA ASN A 161 7.05 9.38 26.43
C ASN A 161 6.26 10.67 26.79
N VAL A 162 5.14 10.90 26.12
CA VAL A 162 4.28 12.07 26.35
C VAL A 162 2.88 11.70 26.84
N ARG A 163 2.71 10.46 27.29
CA ARG A 163 1.46 9.95 27.85
C ARG A 163 1.00 10.81 29.02
N GLY A 164 -0.25 11.25 28.99
CA GLY A 164 -0.83 12.13 30.02
C GLY A 164 -0.45 13.60 29.90
N LYS A 165 0.26 14.00 28.87
CA LYS A 165 0.50 15.40 28.51
C LYS A 165 -0.69 15.98 27.75
N ASP A 166 -0.62 17.30 27.49
CA ASP A 166 -1.66 17.97 26.73
C ASP A 166 -1.66 17.57 25.25
N PHE A 167 -2.75 17.91 24.58
CA PHE A 167 -3.00 17.53 23.20
C PHE A 167 -2.02 18.20 22.21
N GLU A 168 -1.53 19.40 22.53
CA GLU A 168 -0.56 20.10 21.70
C GLU A 168 0.79 19.39 21.72
N GLU A 169 1.26 18.94 22.89
CA GLU A 169 2.51 18.19 23.01
C GLU A 169 2.45 16.84 22.28
N LEU A 170 1.29 16.19 22.29
CA LEU A 170 1.04 14.96 21.55
C LEU A 170 1.15 15.21 20.04
N CYS A 171 0.46 16.21 19.49
CA CYS A 171 0.52 16.58 18.08
C CYS A 171 1.94 16.93 17.62
N GLU A 172 2.64 17.75 18.41
CA GLU A 172 4.02 18.12 18.12
C GLU A 172 4.96 16.91 18.14
N THR A 173 4.73 15.94 19.00
CA THR A 173 5.53 14.72 19.08
C THR A 173 5.35 13.87 17.83
N ILE A 174 4.12 13.67 17.35
CA ILE A 174 3.85 12.96 16.09
C ILE A 174 4.55 13.66 14.93
N LYS A 175 4.33 14.97 14.79
CA LYS A 175 4.90 15.79 13.72
C LYS A 175 6.44 15.75 13.71
N LYS A 176 7.08 15.91 14.85
CA LYS A 176 8.56 15.85 14.99
C LYS A 176 9.11 14.46 14.69
N THR A 177 8.38 13.42 15.07
CA THR A 177 8.77 12.03 14.77
C THR A 177 8.67 11.75 13.27
N ALA A 178 7.57 12.13 12.63
CA ALA A 178 7.38 12.03 11.18
C ALA A 178 8.49 12.80 10.42
N PHE A 179 8.80 14.02 10.85
CA PHE A 179 9.90 14.81 10.30
C PHE A 179 11.24 14.05 10.35
N LYS A 180 11.62 13.49 11.50
CA LYS A 180 12.88 12.78 11.66
C LYS A 180 12.96 11.55 10.77
N VAL A 181 11.88 10.75 10.73
CA VAL A 181 11.81 9.53 9.93
C VAL A 181 11.92 9.86 8.45
N THR A 182 11.20 10.87 7.96
CA THR A 182 11.28 11.33 6.57
C THR A 182 12.68 11.82 6.20
N ARG A 183 13.35 12.58 7.09
CA ARG A 183 14.73 13.03 6.84
C ARG A 183 15.73 11.88 6.71
N VAL A 184 15.58 10.83 7.51
CA VAL A 184 16.42 9.62 7.38
C VAL A 184 16.17 8.95 6.03
N GLY A 185 14.89 8.79 5.65
CA GLY A 185 14.52 8.25 4.34
C GLY A 185 15.15 9.04 3.18
N GLN A 186 15.13 10.37 3.24
CA GLN A 186 15.73 11.24 2.23
C GLN A 186 17.25 11.08 2.12
N LEU A 187 17.93 10.93 3.24
CA LEU A 187 19.38 10.72 3.24
C LEU A 187 19.75 9.40 2.56
N VAL A 188 19.02 8.33 2.88
CA VAL A 188 19.20 7.01 2.25
C VAL A 188 18.88 7.08 0.76
N ALA A 189 17.78 7.71 0.37
CA ALA A 189 17.36 7.86 -1.02
C ALA A 189 18.41 8.59 -1.87
N LYS A 190 18.92 9.71 -1.38
CA LYS A 190 19.98 10.48 -2.09
C LYS A 190 21.26 9.69 -2.24
N GLU A 191 21.67 8.94 -1.23
CA GLU A 191 22.87 8.10 -1.31
C GLU A 191 22.66 6.94 -2.28
N ALA A 192 21.49 6.31 -2.29
CA ALA A 192 21.14 5.26 -3.25
C ALA A 192 21.14 5.80 -4.69
N SER A 193 20.50 6.94 -4.92
CA SER A 193 20.46 7.63 -6.21
C SER A 193 21.86 7.89 -6.75
N LYS A 194 22.75 8.42 -5.90
CA LYS A 194 24.14 8.68 -6.28
C LYS A 194 24.92 7.40 -6.63
N ARG A 195 24.73 6.32 -5.86
CA ARG A 195 25.47 5.06 -6.09
C ARG A 195 25.00 4.30 -7.33
N LEU A 196 23.70 4.38 -7.64
CA LEU A 196 23.10 3.65 -8.74
C LEU A 196 22.99 4.48 -10.02
N ASP A 197 23.33 5.77 -9.95
CA ASP A 197 23.15 6.74 -11.05
C ASP A 197 21.72 6.75 -11.63
N VAL A 198 20.74 6.71 -10.71
CA VAL A 198 19.31 6.70 -11.02
C VAL A 198 18.63 7.87 -10.31
N PRO A 199 17.75 8.65 -10.98
CA PRO A 199 17.04 9.75 -10.35
C PRO A 199 16.30 9.32 -9.08
N PHE A 200 16.32 10.21 -8.08
CA PHE A 200 15.50 10.07 -6.89
C PHE A 200 14.13 10.73 -7.14
N GLY A 201 13.05 9.99 -6.94
CA GLY A 201 11.68 10.44 -7.04
C GLY A 201 11.14 10.95 -5.72
N ILE A 202 10.44 10.09 -4.96
CA ILE A 202 9.74 10.51 -3.75
C ILE A 202 10.08 9.67 -2.52
N ILE A 203 9.72 10.24 -1.38
CA ILE A 203 9.63 9.54 -0.09
C ILE A 203 8.15 9.40 0.25
N ASP A 204 7.73 8.18 0.47
CA ASP A 204 6.43 7.87 1.03
C ASP A 204 6.60 7.57 2.53
N LEU A 205 6.03 8.42 3.38
CA LEU A 205 5.93 8.18 4.81
C LEU A 205 4.54 7.61 5.10
N SER A 206 4.40 6.31 4.95
CA SER A 206 3.16 5.61 5.28
C SER A 206 3.36 4.78 6.54
N LEU A 207 2.46 4.97 7.51
CA LEU A 207 2.40 4.13 8.70
C LEU A 207 1.67 2.83 8.33
N ALA A 208 2.41 1.89 7.77
CA ALA A 208 1.90 0.58 7.35
C ALA A 208 2.26 -0.44 8.45
N PRO A 209 1.26 -0.98 9.16
CA PRO A 209 1.49 -1.91 10.25
C PRO A 209 1.87 -3.30 9.73
N THR A 210 2.35 -4.12 10.65
CA THR A 210 2.48 -5.57 10.48
C THR A 210 1.88 -6.26 11.70
N PRO A 211 1.58 -7.56 11.65
CA PRO A 211 1.11 -8.31 12.82
C PRO A 211 2.16 -8.44 13.94
N ALA A 212 3.37 -7.91 13.74
CA ALA A 212 4.42 -7.95 14.76
C ALA A 212 4.08 -7.07 15.96
N VAL A 213 4.40 -7.54 17.14
CA VAL A 213 4.19 -6.80 18.41
C VAL A 213 4.90 -5.44 18.34
N GLY A 214 4.15 -4.38 18.59
CA GLY A 214 4.67 -3.02 18.62
C GLY A 214 4.74 -2.31 17.26
N ASP A 215 4.20 -2.91 16.21
CA ASP A 215 4.13 -2.32 14.86
C ASP A 215 2.68 -2.12 14.39
N SER A 216 1.84 -1.57 15.28
CA SER A 216 0.40 -1.38 15.07
C SER A 216 0.04 0.10 15.01
N VAL A 217 -0.78 0.49 14.04
CA VAL A 217 -1.43 1.81 13.99
C VAL A 217 -2.53 1.90 15.04
N GLY A 218 -3.24 0.79 15.30
CA GLY A 218 -4.24 0.73 16.37
C GLY A 218 -3.64 1.09 17.73
N GLU A 219 -2.41 0.64 18.04
CA GLU A 219 -1.70 1.04 19.26
C GLU A 219 -1.40 2.55 19.31
N ILE A 220 -1.12 3.19 18.17
CA ILE A 220 -0.96 4.66 18.11
C ILE A 220 -2.27 5.36 18.47
N LEU A 221 -3.40 4.86 17.96
CA LEU A 221 -4.71 5.42 18.25
C LEU A 221 -5.06 5.30 19.75
N GLU A 222 -4.69 4.19 20.38
CA GLU A 222 -4.84 3.99 21.82
C GLU A 222 -3.94 4.97 22.62
N GLU A 223 -2.70 5.21 22.20
CA GLU A 223 -1.81 6.21 22.83
C GLU A 223 -2.33 7.66 22.64
N ILE A 224 -3.10 7.93 21.58
CA ILE A 224 -3.78 9.22 21.39
C ILE A 224 -4.91 9.41 22.41
N GLY A 225 -5.43 8.32 22.99
CA GLY A 225 -6.43 8.36 24.06
C GLY A 225 -7.70 7.56 23.78
N LEU A 226 -7.71 6.72 22.75
CA LEU A 226 -8.83 5.79 22.54
C LEU A 226 -8.73 4.62 23.51
N GLU A 227 -9.87 4.14 23.96
CA GLU A 227 -9.95 2.94 24.79
C GLU A 227 -9.48 1.69 24.02
N TYR A 228 -9.88 1.62 22.74
CA TYR A 228 -9.43 0.61 21.77
C TYR A 228 -9.68 1.12 20.34
N ALA A 229 -9.00 0.55 19.38
CA ALA A 229 -9.26 0.83 17.98
C ALA A 229 -10.69 0.39 17.59
N GLY A 230 -11.45 1.27 16.94
CA GLY A 230 -12.88 1.08 16.65
C GLY A 230 -13.82 1.77 17.64
N ALA A 231 -13.33 2.21 18.81
CA ALA A 231 -14.11 3.00 19.77
C ALA A 231 -14.58 4.36 19.18
N PRO A 232 -15.62 4.99 19.73
CA PRO A 232 -16.01 6.34 19.36
C PRO A 232 -14.82 7.30 19.42
N GLY A 233 -14.58 8.05 18.35
CA GLY A 233 -13.41 8.93 18.23
C GLY A 233 -12.30 8.39 17.32
N THR A 234 -12.32 7.12 16.92
CA THR A 234 -11.30 6.51 16.05
C THR A 234 -11.08 7.30 14.77
N THR A 235 -12.13 7.73 14.08
CA THR A 235 -12.02 8.53 12.85
C THR A 235 -11.34 9.87 13.10
N ALA A 236 -11.66 10.54 14.21
CA ALA A 236 -11.05 11.82 14.58
C ALA A 236 -9.55 11.66 14.92
N ALA A 237 -9.21 10.61 15.69
CA ALA A 237 -7.83 10.30 16.03
C ALA A 237 -7.01 9.92 14.78
N LEU A 238 -7.59 9.17 13.83
CA LEU A 238 -6.96 8.83 12.56
C LEU A 238 -6.74 10.07 11.68
N ALA A 239 -7.72 10.96 11.61
CA ALA A 239 -7.59 12.23 10.88
C ALA A 239 -6.48 13.11 11.47
N LEU A 240 -6.41 13.20 12.81
CA LEU A 240 -5.33 13.89 13.52
C LEU A 240 -3.98 13.28 13.18
N LEU A 241 -3.85 11.96 13.31
CA LEU A 241 -2.59 11.24 13.02
C LEU A 241 -2.12 11.54 11.59
N ASN A 242 -3.01 11.41 10.61
CA ASN A 242 -2.69 11.71 9.21
C ASN A 242 -2.28 13.16 8.99
N ASP A 243 -2.96 14.12 9.61
CA ASP A 243 -2.62 15.54 9.50
C ASP A 243 -1.20 15.83 10.05
N GLN A 244 -0.86 15.30 11.24
CA GLN A 244 0.45 15.49 11.83
C GLN A 244 1.57 14.78 11.06
N VAL A 245 1.32 13.59 10.57
CA VAL A 245 2.27 12.83 9.72
C VAL A 245 2.55 13.60 8.43
N LYS A 246 1.52 14.08 7.73
CA LYS A 246 1.67 14.88 6.51
C LYS A 246 2.43 16.18 6.77
N LYS A 247 2.10 16.92 7.82
CA LYS A 247 2.80 18.14 8.21
C LYS A 247 4.29 17.89 8.50
N GLY A 248 4.60 16.82 9.24
CA GLY A 248 5.98 16.42 9.52
C GLY A 248 6.76 16.05 8.26
N GLY A 249 6.13 15.29 7.35
CA GLY A 249 6.72 14.88 6.07
C GLY A 249 7.03 16.07 5.17
N VAL A 250 6.07 16.94 4.91
CA VAL A 250 6.23 18.13 4.03
C VAL A 250 7.30 19.08 4.58
N MET A 251 7.38 19.24 5.90
CA MET A 251 8.45 20.05 6.52
C MET A 251 9.85 19.43 6.39
N ALA A 252 9.92 18.10 6.26
CA ALA A 252 11.19 17.38 6.18
C ALA A 252 11.77 17.33 4.76
N SER A 253 10.93 17.29 3.74
CA SER A 253 11.33 17.07 2.36
C SER A 253 10.33 17.66 1.38
N SER A 254 10.84 18.21 0.27
CA SER A 254 10.04 18.58 -0.91
C SER A 254 9.73 17.40 -1.84
N TYR A 255 10.23 16.23 -1.52
CA TYR A 255 10.07 14.99 -2.30
C TYR A 255 9.07 14.03 -1.65
N VAL A 256 8.08 14.53 -0.94
CA VAL A 256 7.02 13.69 -0.35
C VAL A 256 5.99 13.36 -1.42
N GLY A 257 5.65 12.08 -1.53
CA GLY A 257 4.69 11.56 -2.51
C GLY A 257 4.11 10.24 -2.07
N GLY A 258 3.59 9.47 -3.02
CA GLY A 258 2.92 8.20 -2.74
C GLY A 258 1.62 8.39 -1.95
N LEU A 259 1.40 7.55 -0.96
CA LEU A 259 0.19 7.58 -0.12
C LEU A 259 0.36 8.49 1.11
N SER A 260 1.52 8.46 1.74
CA SER A 260 1.92 9.28 2.91
C SER A 260 0.81 9.41 3.96
N GLY A 261 0.38 8.29 4.50
CA GLY A 261 -0.73 8.23 5.47
C GLY A 261 -0.68 7.01 6.37
N ALA A 262 -1.64 6.88 7.27
CA ALA A 262 -1.81 5.70 8.10
C ALA A 262 -2.67 4.66 7.41
N PHE A 263 -2.26 3.39 7.51
CA PHE A 263 -3.02 2.23 7.08
C PHE A 263 -3.62 1.52 8.28
N ILE A 264 -4.86 1.08 8.16
CA ILE A 264 -5.58 0.34 9.20
C ILE A 264 -6.17 -0.97 8.65
N PRO A 265 -5.34 -1.88 8.09
CA PRO A 265 -5.83 -3.14 7.57
C PRO A 265 -6.28 -4.04 8.72
N VAL A 266 -7.47 -4.64 8.59
CA VAL A 266 -8.05 -5.53 9.61
C VAL A 266 -7.38 -6.89 9.71
N SER A 267 -6.44 -7.21 8.83
CA SER A 267 -5.73 -8.49 8.79
C SER A 267 -4.21 -8.37 9.00
N GLU A 268 -3.69 -7.14 9.04
CA GLU A 268 -2.23 -6.89 9.10
C GLU A 268 -1.84 -6.00 10.29
N ASP A 269 -2.80 -5.57 11.10
CA ASP A 269 -2.59 -4.78 12.30
C ASP A 269 -3.12 -5.54 13.51
N GLN A 270 -2.25 -5.88 14.46
CA GLN A 270 -2.65 -6.72 15.59
C GLN A 270 -3.81 -6.12 16.40
N ARG A 271 -3.83 -4.80 16.63
CA ARG A 271 -4.92 -4.18 17.38
C ARG A 271 -6.22 -4.13 16.61
N MET A 272 -6.16 -4.04 15.26
CA MET A 272 -7.35 -4.18 14.43
C MET A 272 -7.90 -5.60 14.47
N ILE A 273 -7.03 -6.62 14.44
CA ILE A 273 -7.42 -8.03 14.60
C ILE A 273 -8.12 -8.22 15.95
N ASP A 274 -7.49 -7.78 17.04
CA ASP A 274 -8.04 -7.88 18.39
C ASP A 274 -9.41 -7.18 18.51
N ALA A 275 -9.58 -6.01 17.88
CA ALA A 275 -10.83 -5.26 17.89
C ALA A 275 -11.96 -5.95 17.13
N VAL A 276 -11.64 -6.62 16.00
CA VAL A 276 -12.60 -7.42 15.24
C VAL A 276 -13.02 -8.65 16.07
N GLU A 277 -12.08 -9.37 16.65
CA GLU A 277 -12.35 -10.55 17.49
C GLU A 277 -13.20 -10.19 18.71
N ALA A 278 -12.98 -9.04 19.31
CA ALA A 278 -13.78 -8.52 20.42
C ALA A 278 -15.16 -7.97 19.99
N GLY A 279 -15.45 -7.92 18.69
CA GLY A 279 -16.69 -7.32 18.15
C GLY A 279 -16.78 -5.78 18.27
N ALA A 280 -15.67 -5.15 18.59
CA ALA A 280 -15.57 -3.69 18.70
C ALA A 280 -15.45 -3.00 17.33
N LEU A 281 -14.97 -3.73 16.33
CA LEU A 281 -14.80 -3.27 14.95
C LEU A 281 -15.64 -4.15 14.01
N THR A 282 -16.51 -3.51 13.23
CA THR A 282 -17.32 -4.19 12.21
C THR A 282 -16.92 -3.71 10.81
N LEU A 283 -17.43 -4.39 9.78
CA LEU A 283 -17.17 -4.01 8.39
C LEU A 283 -17.67 -2.60 8.09
N GLU A 284 -18.83 -2.20 8.67
CA GLU A 284 -19.38 -0.86 8.55
C GLU A 284 -18.48 0.18 9.21
N THR A 285 -17.95 -0.11 10.40
CA THR A 285 -17.03 0.78 11.12
C THR A 285 -15.75 0.99 10.31
N VAL A 286 -15.19 -0.06 9.73
CA VAL A 286 -13.99 0.01 8.87
C VAL A 286 -14.26 0.85 7.63
N SER A 287 -15.37 0.61 6.94
CA SER A 287 -15.74 1.37 5.74
C SER A 287 -15.91 2.86 6.05
N TYR A 288 -16.46 3.19 7.20
CA TYR A 288 -16.65 4.57 7.62
C TYR A 288 -15.34 5.29 7.94
N THR A 289 -14.39 4.61 8.58
CA THR A 289 -13.06 5.15 8.90
C THR A 289 -12.18 5.30 7.66
N HIS A 290 -12.22 4.36 6.72
CA HIS A 290 -11.41 4.43 5.50
C HIS A 290 -11.89 5.48 4.50
N LEU A 291 -13.21 5.58 4.28
CA LEU A 291 -13.76 6.48 3.27
C LEU A 291 -13.64 7.95 3.64
N ARG A 292 -13.66 8.31 4.92
CA ARG A 292 -13.60 9.70 5.35
C ARG A 292 -12.21 10.24 5.71
N ALA A 293 -11.26 9.39 6.05
CA ALA A 293 -9.91 9.82 6.38
C ALA A 293 -9.12 10.35 5.16
N HIS A 294 -9.59 10.08 3.95
CA HIS A 294 -8.98 10.52 2.69
C HIS A 294 -9.67 11.75 2.06
N GLU A 295 -10.79 12.21 2.61
CA GLU A 295 -11.53 13.36 2.08
C GLU A 295 -11.05 14.73 2.61
N THR A 296 -10.08 14.75 3.48
CA THR A 296 -9.41 15.94 4.01
C THR A 296 -7.94 15.93 3.62
#